data_118b931380e399941be14018bace77fb
#
_entry.id   118b931380e399941be14018bace77fb
#
_cell.length_a   1.000
_cell.length_b   1.000
_cell.length_c   1.000
_cell.angle_alpha   90.00
_cell.angle_beta   90.00
_cell.angle_gamma   90.00
#
_symmetry.space_group_name_H-M   'P 1'
#
loop_
_entity.id
_entity.type
_entity.pdbx_description
1 polymer ?
#
loop_
_entity_poly.entity_id
_entity_poly.type
_entity_poly.pdbx_seq_one_letter_code
_entity_poly.pdbx_strand_id
1 'polypeptide(L)'
;MPTNKRESLIFTFIMCFCMVLWMSIYNVARMYGHLGMDVLVDAWVGFPPAYVFAMLCDWFVASPLAKGFAFKHLVTPGKSSPRAMTLAVSSCMVVPMVIIMSLYGAFEGALHAGTLAVVPMAWLTNIPWNFVMALPWNLLIAGPIARFAFRRAFPMGTVLDEPMTVEVA
;
A
#
# COMPACT_ATOMS: atom_id res chain seq x y z
N MET A 1 -10.44 -11.49 8.35
CA MET A 1 -9.10 -11.04 8.73
C MET A 1 -8.17 -12.22 8.62
N PRO A 2 -6.93 -12.03 8.21
CA PRO A 2 -5.95 -13.10 8.24
C PRO A 2 -5.74 -13.55 9.68
N THR A 3 -5.81 -14.86 9.90
CA THR A 3 -5.63 -15.50 11.20
C THR A 3 -4.19 -15.99 11.39
N ASN A 4 -3.45 -16.17 10.29
CA ASN A 4 -2.10 -16.72 10.27
C ASN A 4 -1.10 -15.78 9.57
N LYS A 5 0.19 -15.93 9.87
CA LYS A 5 1.28 -15.17 9.20
C LYS A 5 1.24 -15.30 7.68
N ARG A 6 0.94 -16.52 7.16
CA ARG A 6 0.80 -16.80 5.73
C ARG A 6 -0.40 -16.08 5.11
N GLU A 7 -1.54 -16.09 5.79
CA GLU A 7 -2.73 -15.37 5.37
C GLU A 7 -2.49 -13.85 5.35
N SER A 8 -1.78 -13.33 6.36
CA SER A 8 -1.37 -11.92 6.40
C SER A 8 -0.48 -11.55 5.22
N LEU A 9 0.45 -12.41 4.84
CA LEU A 9 1.34 -12.23 3.71
C LEU A 9 0.56 -12.16 2.38
N ILE A 10 -0.33 -13.12 2.13
CA ILE A 10 -1.14 -13.17 0.91
C ILE A 10 -2.08 -11.96 0.84
N PHE A 11 -2.68 -11.59 1.97
CA PHE A 11 -3.52 -10.41 2.04
C PHE A 11 -2.73 -9.12 1.71
N THR A 12 -1.53 -8.97 2.27
CA THR A 12 -0.62 -7.85 1.96
C THR A 12 -0.25 -7.84 0.48
N PHE A 13 0.00 -9.01 -0.12
CA PHE A 13 0.31 -9.16 -1.54
C PHE A 13 -0.82 -8.60 -2.42
N ILE A 14 -2.06 -8.98 -2.14
CA ILE A 14 -3.25 -8.52 -2.88
C ILE A 14 -3.47 -7.01 -2.68
N MET A 15 -3.34 -6.53 -1.44
CA MET A 15 -3.47 -5.11 -1.12
C MET A 15 -2.43 -4.28 -1.86
N CYS A 16 -1.17 -4.69 -1.80
CA CYS A 16 -0.06 -4.01 -2.45
C CYS A 16 -0.26 -3.98 -3.98
N PHE A 17 -0.71 -5.09 -4.57
CA PHE A 17 -1.04 -5.15 -5.99
C PHE A 17 -2.08 -4.10 -6.39
N CYS A 18 -3.22 -4.05 -5.69
CA CYS A 18 -4.28 -3.09 -5.97
C CYS A 18 -3.83 -1.64 -5.78
N MET A 19 -3.03 -1.39 -4.75
CA MET A 19 -2.54 -0.05 -4.44
C MET A 19 -1.50 0.44 -5.45
N VAL A 20 -0.49 -0.39 -5.75
CA VAL A 20 0.60 -0.01 -6.67
C VAL A 20 0.06 0.14 -8.08
N LEU A 21 -0.80 -0.77 -8.55
CA LEU A 21 -1.39 -0.66 -9.89
C LEU A 21 -2.14 0.66 -10.07
N TRP A 22 -2.99 1.00 -9.12
CA TRP A 22 -3.74 2.26 -9.17
C TRP A 22 -2.82 3.48 -9.10
N MET A 23 -1.87 3.47 -8.18
CA MET A 23 -0.95 4.59 -8.01
C MET A 23 -0.02 4.77 -9.20
N SER A 24 0.39 3.68 -9.87
CA SER A 24 1.14 3.75 -11.14
C SER A 24 0.31 4.44 -12.22
N ILE A 25 -0.92 4.00 -12.44
CA ILE A 25 -1.83 4.63 -13.42
C ILE A 25 -2.05 6.10 -13.08
N TYR A 26 -2.32 6.42 -11.82
CA TYR A 26 -2.56 7.79 -11.37
C TYR A 26 -1.34 8.70 -11.57
N ASN A 27 -0.15 8.25 -11.21
CA ASN A 27 1.07 9.05 -11.34
C ASN A 27 1.46 9.26 -12.80
N VAL A 28 1.36 8.23 -13.64
CA VAL A 28 1.60 8.36 -15.09
C VAL A 28 0.57 9.27 -15.74
N ALA A 29 -0.72 9.14 -15.40
CA ALA A 29 -1.77 10.03 -15.89
C ALA A 29 -1.53 11.50 -15.52
N ARG A 30 -1.00 11.75 -14.33
CA ARG A 30 -0.60 13.10 -13.92
C ARG A 30 0.57 13.65 -14.72
N MET A 31 1.54 12.80 -15.07
CA MET A 31 2.67 13.20 -15.91
C MET A 31 2.22 13.56 -17.34
N TYR A 32 1.33 12.76 -17.91
CA TYR A 32 0.82 12.99 -19.28
C TYR A 32 -0.29 14.05 -19.35
N GLY A 33 -0.93 14.37 -18.24
CA GLY A 33 -2.05 15.32 -18.18
C GLY A 33 -3.36 14.79 -18.77
N HIS A 34 -3.41 13.52 -19.13
CA HIS A 34 -4.61 12.86 -19.66
C HIS A 34 -4.65 11.36 -19.26
N LEU A 35 -5.82 10.74 -19.46
CA LEU A 35 -6.00 9.30 -19.35
C LEU A 35 -6.15 8.71 -20.75
N GLY A 36 -5.23 7.85 -21.17
CA GLY A 36 -5.22 7.21 -22.47
C GLY A 36 -4.64 5.80 -22.41
N MET A 37 -4.61 5.10 -23.53
CA MET A 37 -4.01 3.77 -23.63
C MET A 37 -2.49 3.82 -23.45
N ASP A 38 -1.85 4.89 -23.86
CA ASP A 38 -0.44 5.20 -23.64
C ASP A 38 -0.10 5.21 -22.12
N VAL A 39 -0.93 5.90 -21.33
CA VAL A 39 -0.80 5.92 -19.86
C VAL A 39 -0.92 4.51 -19.26
N LEU A 40 -1.86 3.71 -19.75
CA LEU A 40 -2.04 2.34 -19.25
C LEU A 40 -0.86 1.45 -19.60
N VAL A 41 -0.32 1.59 -20.81
CA VAL A 41 0.86 0.82 -21.26
C VAL A 41 2.09 1.19 -20.43
N ASP A 42 2.36 2.47 -20.24
CA ASP A 42 3.52 2.93 -19.46
C ASP A 42 3.39 2.58 -17.99
N ALA A 43 2.19 2.74 -17.42
CA ALA A 43 1.93 2.31 -16.05
C ALA A 43 2.14 0.81 -15.88
N TRP A 44 1.78 0.00 -16.88
CA TRP A 44 1.97 -1.46 -16.84
C TRP A 44 3.43 -1.87 -16.98
N VAL A 45 4.21 -1.16 -17.82
CA VAL A 45 5.65 -1.39 -17.97
C VAL A 45 6.42 -1.02 -16.71
N GLY A 46 6.08 0.10 -16.06
CA GLY A 46 6.67 0.52 -14.79
C GLY A 46 6.18 -0.25 -13.56
N PHE A 47 5.06 -1.00 -13.68
CA PHE A 47 4.44 -1.70 -12.56
C PHE A 47 5.33 -2.78 -11.91
N PRO A 48 6.02 -3.69 -12.62
CA PRO A 48 6.78 -4.77 -12.00
C PRO A 48 7.89 -4.26 -11.05
N PRO A 49 8.78 -3.34 -11.43
CA PRO A 49 9.79 -2.82 -10.52
C PRO A 49 9.18 -2.02 -9.36
N ALA A 50 8.15 -1.21 -9.62
CA ALA A 50 7.43 -0.48 -8.58
C ALA A 50 6.77 -1.42 -7.57
N TYR A 51 6.18 -2.52 -8.04
CA TYR A 51 5.54 -3.51 -7.19
C TYR A 51 6.52 -4.25 -6.28
N VAL A 52 7.64 -4.71 -6.82
CA VAL A 52 8.70 -5.37 -6.04
C VAL A 52 9.24 -4.41 -4.98
N PHE A 53 9.54 -3.18 -5.36
CA PHE A 53 10.01 -2.15 -4.44
C PHE A 53 8.99 -1.85 -3.33
N ALA A 54 7.72 -1.67 -3.71
CA ALA A 54 6.64 -1.42 -2.77
C ALA A 54 6.44 -2.57 -1.79
N MET A 55 6.50 -3.83 -2.25
CA MET A 55 6.41 -5.02 -1.39
C MET A 55 7.52 -5.08 -0.36
N LEU A 56 8.76 -4.81 -0.77
CA LEU A 56 9.89 -4.78 0.16
C LEU A 56 9.71 -3.67 1.20
N CYS A 57 9.35 -2.46 0.75
CA CYS A 57 9.10 -1.34 1.66
C CYS A 57 7.93 -1.59 2.61
N ASP A 58 6.85 -2.20 2.11
CA ASP A 58 5.70 -2.53 2.94
C ASP A 58 6.08 -3.52 4.03
N TRP A 59 6.82 -4.56 3.68
CA TRP A 59 7.19 -5.61 4.62
C TRP A 59 8.20 -5.15 5.65
N PHE A 60 9.27 -4.46 5.23
CA PHE A 60 10.38 -4.09 6.12
C PHE A 60 10.15 -2.76 6.86
N VAL A 61 9.38 -1.85 6.29
CA VAL A 61 9.24 -0.49 6.81
C VAL A 61 7.81 -0.17 7.21
N ALA A 62 6.86 -0.22 6.26
CA ALA A 62 5.51 0.27 6.50
C ALA A 62 4.73 -0.60 7.50
N SER A 63 4.83 -1.92 7.38
CA SER A 63 4.12 -2.86 8.25
C SER A 63 4.54 -2.77 9.72
N PRO A 64 5.83 -2.80 10.08
CA PRO A 64 6.23 -2.66 11.48
C PRO A 64 5.94 -1.27 12.05
N LEU A 65 6.19 -0.21 11.27
CA LEU A 65 5.90 1.17 11.68
C LEU A 65 4.40 1.39 11.91
N ALA A 66 3.56 0.98 10.98
CA ALA A 66 2.13 1.17 11.07
C ALA A 66 1.50 0.38 12.21
N LYS A 67 1.91 -0.87 12.39
CA LYS A 67 1.44 -1.69 13.52
C LYS A 67 1.90 -1.09 14.85
N GLY A 68 3.17 -0.74 14.99
CA GLY A 68 3.71 -0.12 16.20
C GLY A 68 2.98 1.17 16.56
N PHE A 69 2.76 2.06 15.60
CA PHE A 69 2.06 3.32 15.82
C PHE A 69 0.57 3.12 16.12
N ALA A 70 -0.13 2.26 15.36
CA ALA A 70 -1.54 1.99 15.54
C ALA A 70 -1.83 1.39 16.92
N PHE A 71 -1.06 0.38 17.34
CA PHE A 71 -1.23 -0.25 18.66
C PHE A 71 -0.84 0.66 19.82
N LYS A 72 0.10 1.58 19.61
CA LYS A 72 0.54 2.51 20.66
C LYS A 72 -0.44 3.68 20.87
N HIS A 73 -1.08 4.18 19.80
CA HIS A 73 -1.82 5.44 19.84
C HIS A 73 -3.31 5.35 19.46
N LEU A 74 -3.70 4.39 18.64
CA LEU A 74 -5.05 4.36 18.04
C LEU A 74 -5.89 3.16 18.47
N VAL A 75 -5.28 2.09 18.89
CA VAL A 75 -5.98 0.83 19.17
C VAL A 75 -5.62 0.31 20.56
N THR A 76 -6.62 0.18 21.42
CA THR A 76 -6.46 -0.51 22.70
C THR A 76 -6.84 -1.97 22.52
N PRO A 77 -5.89 -2.94 22.68
CA PRO A 77 -6.21 -4.36 22.61
C PRO A 77 -7.33 -4.71 23.59
N GLY A 78 -8.36 -5.38 23.08
CA GLY A 78 -9.51 -5.81 23.90
C GLY A 78 -10.69 -4.82 24.01
N LYS A 79 -10.53 -3.53 23.63
CA LYS A 79 -11.62 -2.55 23.62
C LYS A 79 -12.07 -2.11 22.23
N SER A 80 -11.17 -2.15 21.25
CA SER A 80 -11.46 -1.70 19.89
C SER A 80 -12.11 -2.80 19.06
N SER A 81 -13.13 -2.45 18.26
CA SER A 81 -13.75 -3.42 17.36
C SER A 81 -12.75 -3.89 16.29
N PRO A 82 -12.84 -5.14 15.80
CA PRO A 82 -11.95 -5.65 14.75
C PRO A 82 -11.93 -4.79 13.49
N ARG A 83 -13.04 -4.13 13.17
CA ARG A 83 -13.14 -3.22 12.02
C ARG A 83 -12.37 -1.92 12.25
N ALA A 84 -12.51 -1.32 13.43
CA ALA A 84 -11.77 -0.11 13.80
C ALA A 84 -10.25 -0.36 13.82
N MET A 85 -9.83 -1.52 14.35
CA MET A 85 -8.43 -1.94 14.35
C MET A 85 -7.88 -2.04 12.91
N THR A 86 -8.63 -2.68 12.00
CA THR A 86 -8.22 -2.80 10.59
C THR A 86 -8.10 -1.44 9.92
N LEU A 87 -9.09 -0.57 10.12
CA LEU A 87 -9.09 0.77 9.55
C LEU A 87 -7.92 1.61 10.08
N ALA A 88 -7.66 1.57 11.38
CA ALA A 88 -6.55 2.28 12.00
C ALA A 88 -5.20 1.81 11.43
N VAL A 89 -4.95 0.51 11.42
CA VAL A 89 -3.71 -0.05 10.87
C VAL A 89 -3.56 0.28 9.39
N SER A 90 -4.62 0.10 8.59
CA SER A 90 -4.58 0.42 7.15
C SER A 90 -4.31 1.90 6.88
N SER A 91 -4.92 2.81 7.65
CA SER A 91 -4.65 4.24 7.53
C SER A 91 -3.22 4.61 7.92
N CYS A 92 -2.69 3.99 8.98
CA CYS A 92 -1.30 4.19 9.40
C CYS A 92 -0.29 3.64 8.38
N MET A 93 -0.64 2.58 7.64
CA MET A 93 0.23 2.04 6.57
C MET A 93 0.33 2.97 5.36
N VAL A 94 -0.73 3.72 5.05
CA VAL A 94 -0.74 4.65 3.91
C VAL A 94 0.33 5.72 4.06
N VAL A 95 0.55 6.25 5.26
CA VAL A 95 1.50 7.37 5.48
C VAL A 95 2.93 7.02 5.06
N PRO A 96 3.61 6.02 5.63
CA PRO A 96 4.97 5.68 5.22
C PRO A 96 5.03 5.22 3.76
N MET A 97 4.03 4.49 3.28
CA MET A 97 3.99 4.04 1.89
C MET A 97 3.88 5.20 0.91
N VAL A 98 3.05 6.21 1.18
CA VAL A 98 2.94 7.40 0.33
C VAL A 98 4.26 8.16 0.29
N ILE A 99 4.94 8.33 1.41
CA ILE A 99 6.24 9.03 1.47
C ILE A 99 7.27 8.30 0.60
N ILE A 100 7.41 6.98 0.78
CA ILE A 100 8.38 6.15 0.06
C ILE A 100 8.04 6.06 -1.43
N MET A 101 6.79 5.77 -1.78
CA MET A 101 6.38 5.63 -3.18
C MET A 101 6.35 6.96 -3.93
N SER A 102 6.12 8.09 -3.24
CA SER A 102 6.28 9.41 -3.83
C SER A 102 7.74 9.72 -4.16
N LEU A 103 8.69 9.25 -3.35
CA LEU A 103 10.11 9.36 -3.64
C LEU A 103 10.49 8.49 -4.85
N TYR A 104 10.01 7.25 -4.89
CA TYR A 104 10.21 6.34 -6.01
C TYR A 104 9.69 6.96 -7.31
N GLY A 105 8.45 7.44 -7.33
CA GLY A 105 7.86 8.07 -8.52
C GLY A 105 8.56 9.37 -8.94
N ALA A 106 9.05 10.17 -7.98
CA ALA A 106 9.85 11.35 -8.28
C ALA A 106 11.19 10.97 -8.93
N PHE A 107 11.82 9.90 -8.46
CA PHE A 107 13.08 9.40 -9.02
C PHE A 107 12.88 8.82 -10.42
N GLU A 108 11.85 8.01 -10.62
CA GLU A 108 11.48 7.44 -11.92
C GLU A 108 11.20 8.55 -12.94
N GLY A 109 10.37 9.55 -12.57
CA GLY A 109 10.10 10.70 -13.43
C GLY A 109 11.34 11.53 -13.75
N ALA A 110 12.27 11.68 -12.81
CA ALA A 110 13.54 12.38 -13.02
C ALA A 110 14.49 11.63 -13.98
N LEU A 111 14.49 10.29 -13.92
CA LEU A 111 15.23 9.47 -14.88
C LEU A 111 14.69 9.65 -16.31
N HIS A 112 13.38 9.65 -16.50
CA HIS A 112 12.76 9.93 -17.80
C HIS A 112 13.05 11.35 -18.30
N ALA A 113 13.07 12.34 -17.39
CA ALA A 113 13.41 13.73 -17.72
C ALA A 113 14.91 13.99 -17.89
N GLY A 114 15.78 13.03 -17.56
CA GLY A 114 17.23 13.18 -17.62
C GLY A 114 17.83 14.16 -16.61
N THR A 115 17.09 14.56 -15.57
CA THR A 115 17.51 15.58 -14.61
C THR A 115 17.15 15.19 -13.18
N LEU A 116 18.14 14.75 -12.40
CA LEU A 116 17.95 14.36 -11.01
C LEU A 116 17.73 15.55 -10.03
N ALA A 117 18.06 16.77 -10.46
CA ALA A 117 17.92 17.95 -9.61
C ALA A 117 16.46 18.27 -9.22
N VAL A 118 15.48 17.78 -9.99
CA VAL A 118 14.05 17.99 -9.72
C VAL A 118 13.45 17.02 -8.68
N VAL A 119 14.19 15.97 -8.31
CA VAL A 119 13.68 14.91 -7.41
C VAL A 119 13.16 15.46 -6.08
N PRO A 120 13.88 16.31 -5.33
CA PRO A 120 13.41 16.78 -4.04
C PRO A 120 12.09 17.56 -4.13
N MET A 121 11.97 18.43 -5.15
CA MET A 121 10.77 19.22 -5.36
C MET A 121 9.59 18.36 -5.82
N ALA A 122 9.82 17.46 -6.77
CA ALA A 122 8.82 16.51 -7.25
C ALA A 122 8.34 15.61 -6.11
N TRP A 123 9.24 15.12 -5.28
CA TRP A 123 8.91 14.32 -4.10
C TRP A 123 7.97 15.05 -3.15
N LEU A 124 8.35 16.23 -2.69
CA LEU A 124 7.55 17.05 -1.78
C LEU A 124 6.16 17.40 -2.37
N THR A 125 6.12 17.70 -3.66
CA THR A 125 4.87 18.02 -4.35
C THR A 125 3.98 16.77 -4.51
N ASN A 126 4.55 15.60 -4.73
CA ASN A 126 3.81 14.35 -4.93
C ASN A 126 3.19 13.81 -3.63
N ILE A 127 3.81 14.03 -2.48
CA ILE A 127 3.30 13.51 -1.19
C ILE A 127 1.84 13.89 -0.92
N PRO A 128 1.42 15.18 -0.93
CA PRO A 128 0.04 15.54 -0.63
C PRO A 128 -0.95 14.99 -1.66
N TRP A 129 -0.62 15.03 -2.94
CA TRP A 129 -1.48 14.48 -3.99
C TRP A 129 -1.64 12.98 -3.90
N ASN A 130 -0.54 12.26 -3.70
CA ASN A 130 -0.57 10.82 -3.52
C ASN A 130 -1.31 10.42 -2.23
N PHE A 131 -1.18 11.20 -1.15
CA PHE A 131 -1.89 10.96 0.09
C PHE A 131 -3.41 11.11 -0.06
N VAL A 132 -3.85 12.21 -0.66
CA VAL A 132 -5.28 12.48 -0.91
C VAL A 132 -5.91 11.41 -1.80
N MET A 133 -5.16 10.85 -2.74
CA MET A 133 -5.66 9.79 -3.62
C MET A 133 -5.54 8.40 -2.99
N ALA A 134 -4.41 8.10 -2.34
CA ALA A 134 -4.13 6.77 -1.79
C ALA A 134 -5.04 6.42 -0.60
N LEU A 135 -5.34 7.39 0.27
CA LEU A 135 -6.14 7.14 1.48
C LEU A 135 -7.57 6.69 1.16
N PRO A 136 -8.37 7.43 0.36
CA PRO A 136 -9.72 6.99 -0.01
C PRO A 136 -9.68 5.69 -0.81
N TRP A 137 -8.73 5.55 -1.74
CA TRP A 137 -8.58 4.33 -2.54
C TRP A 137 -8.31 3.11 -1.65
N ASN A 138 -7.40 3.22 -0.70
CA ASN A 138 -7.11 2.13 0.24
C ASN A 138 -8.34 1.73 1.04
N LEU A 139 -9.05 2.70 1.62
CA LEU A 139 -10.16 2.43 2.53
C LEU A 139 -11.41 1.93 1.81
N LEU A 140 -11.75 2.55 0.66
CA LEU A 140 -13.02 2.34 -0.02
C LEU A 140 -12.96 1.25 -1.10
N ILE A 141 -11.79 1.05 -1.72
CA ILE A 141 -11.66 0.18 -2.91
C ILE A 141 -10.67 -0.95 -2.64
N ALA A 142 -9.40 -0.67 -2.39
CA ALA A 142 -8.37 -1.69 -2.23
C ALA A 142 -8.66 -2.60 -1.02
N GLY A 143 -9.07 -2.04 0.11
CA GLY A 143 -9.42 -2.80 1.31
C GLY A 143 -10.58 -3.77 1.13
N PRO A 144 -11.73 -3.36 0.62
CA PRO A 144 -12.84 -4.27 0.28
C PRO A 144 -12.47 -5.30 -0.78
N ILE A 145 -11.81 -4.89 -1.86
CA ILE A 145 -11.38 -5.81 -2.94
C ILE A 145 -10.42 -6.87 -2.40
N ALA A 146 -9.40 -6.47 -1.67
CA ALA A 146 -8.43 -7.40 -1.10
C ALA A 146 -9.09 -8.39 -0.14
N ARG A 147 -10.04 -7.93 0.69
CA ARG A 147 -10.80 -8.81 1.59
C ARG A 147 -11.70 -9.77 0.82
N PHE A 148 -12.34 -9.31 -0.23
CA PHE A 148 -13.19 -10.15 -1.08
C PHE A 148 -12.36 -11.19 -1.83
N ALA A 149 -11.29 -10.77 -2.51
CA ALA A 149 -10.38 -11.66 -3.23
C ALA A 149 -9.73 -12.69 -2.30
N PHE A 150 -9.27 -12.24 -1.13
CA PHE A 150 -8.68 -13.11 -0.13
C PHE A 150 -9.67 -14.17 0.38
N ARG A 151 -10.91 -13.79 0.69
CA ARG A 151 -11.95 -14.73 1.16
C ARG A 151 -12.39 -15.71 0.08
N ARG A 152 -12.37 -15.29 -1.19
CA ARG A 152 -12.71 -16.16 -2.32
C ARG A 152 -11.58 -17.15 -2.64
N ALA A 153 -10.34 -16.73 -2.48
CA ALA A 153 -9.17 -17.58 -2.70
C ALA A 153 -8.94 -18.56 -1.53
N PHE A 154 -9.23 -18.10 -0.31
CA PHE A 154 -9.00 -18.86 0.93
C PHE A 154 -10.25 -18.85 1.82
N PRO A 155 -11.19 -19.81 1.63
CA PRO A 155 -12.31 -20.00 2.54
C PRO A 155 -11.82 -20.28 3.95
N MET A 156 -12.61 -19.86 4.97
CA MET A 156 -12.23 -20.05 6.37
C MET A 156 -11.94 -21.54 6.66
N GLY A 157 -10.77 -21.83 7.22
CA GLY A 157 -10.35 -23.18 7.61
C GLY A 157 -9.47 -23.94 6.62
N THR A 158 -9.08 -23.33 5.49
CA THR A 158 -8.28 -24.00 4.45
C THR A 158 -6.77 -23.78 4.56
N VAL A 159 -6.32 -22.81 5.34
CA VAL A 159 -4.88 -22.60 5.60
C VAL A 159 -4.58 -23.03 7.02
N LEU A 160 -3.92 -24.20 7.13
CA LEU A 160 -3.64 -24.91 8.36
C LEU A 160 -2.82 -24.08 9.37
N ASP A 161 -3.38 -24.02 10.55
CA ASP A 161 -2.89 -23.98 11.92
C ASP A 161 -1.49 -23.43 12.23
N GLU A 162 -1.48 -22.17 12.65
CA GLU A 162 -0.87 -21.75 13.91
C GLU A 162 -1.58 -20.46 14.34
N PRO A 163 -2.30 -20.46 15.48
CA PRO A 163 -2.84 -19.22 16.01
C PRO A 163 -1.69 -18.26 16.30
N MET A 164 -1.79 -17.04 15.78
CA MET A 164 -0.83 -15.98 16.16
C MET A 164 -0.98 -15.77 17.67
N THR A 165 -0.15 -16.42 18.44
CA THR A 165 0.14 -15.98 19.80
C THR A 165 0.69 -14.57 19.67
N VAL A 166 -0.08 -13.61 20.19
CA VAL A 166 0.40 -12.25 20.41
C VAL A 166 1.49 -12.39 21.45
N GLU A 167 2.73 -12.50 21.00
CA GLU A 167 3.88 -12.39 21.89
C GLU A 167 3.92 -10.92 22.33
N VAL A 168 3.33 -10.71 23.50
CA VAL A 168 3.45 -9.47 24.26
C VAL A 168 4.84 -9.52 24.90
N ALA A 169 5.79 -8.86 24.28
CA ALA A 169 7.05 -8.48 24.92
C ALA A 169 7.06 -6.97 25.15
#